data_ef20735793269c8f413755eaad383fe9
#
_entry.id   ef20735793269c8f413755eaad383fe9
#
_cell.length_a   1.000
_cell.length_b   1.000
_cell.length_c   1.000
_cell.angle_alpha   90.00
_cell.angle_beta   90.00
_cell.angle_gamma   90.00
#
_symmetry.space_group_name_H-M   'P 1'
#
loop_
_entity.id
_entity.type
_entity.pdbx_description
1 polymer ?
#
loop_
_entity_poly.entity_id
_entity_poly.type
_entity_poly.pdbx_seq_one_letter_code
_entity_poly.pdbx_strand_id
1 'polypeptide(L)'
;KNNGLSKKHYLEIVKDNNCFYKYKTPNYVFKKNGFVFIVLDGAKEVIPGSNGYYKENTLKWLDKQLTKYKNDPVIIFQHFPVVMAKEIPSHSVYKKENYLDVIDKHDNVISVVAGHLHTNGEVMRNGVYHISSPTLIGEPPVYKVITVVTTKGFSPMIYTELKEVQ
;
A
#
# COMPACT_ATOMS: atom_id res chain seq x y z
N LYS A 1 2.24 3.55 29.72
CA LYS A 1 3.04 4.40 28.81
C LYS A 1 3.09 3.66 27.48
N ASN A 2 2.60 4.28 26.40
CA ASN A 2 2.72 3.73 25.05
C ASN A 2 4.21 3.78 24.67
N ASN A 3 4.87 2.66 24.63
CA ASN A 3 6.26 2.54 24.18
C ASN A 3 6.38 2.47 22.65
N GLY A 4 5.36 2.89 21.92
CA GLY A 4 5.37 2.91 20.46
C GLY A 4 6.24 4.03 19.90
N LEU A 5 6.92 3.74 18.81
CA LEU A 5 7.71 4.72 18.06
C LEU A 5 6.76 5.76 17.44
N SER A 6 6.95 7.06 17.73
CA SER A 6 6.18 8.11 17.04
C SER A 6 6.56 8.19 15.57
N LYS A 7 5.64 8.62 14.71
CA LYS A 7 5.92 8.83 13.27
C LYS A 7 7.06 9.80 13.02
N LYS A 8 7.16 10.84 13.86
CA LYS A 8 8.26 11.80 13.80
C LYS A 8 9.61 11.10 14.03
N HIS A 9 9.72 10.34 15.11
CA HIS A 9 10.95 9.62 15.44
C HIS A 9 11.29 8.53 14.41
N TYR A 10 10.27 7.84 13.88
CA TYR A 10 10.46 6.91 12.75
C TYR A 10 11.10 7.61 11.54
N LEU A 11 10.57 8.78 11.14
CA LEU A 11 11.11 9.55 10.02
C LEU A 11 12.53 10.06 10.27
N GLU A 12 12.87 10.43 11.51
CA GLU A 12 14.22 10.79 11.91
C GLU A 12 15.17 9.59 11.72
N ILE A 13 14.82 8.41 12.25
CA ILE A 13 15.63 7.19 12.09
C ILE A 13 15.83 6.82 10.62
N VAL A 14 14.76 6.87 9.83
CA VAL A 14 14.86 6.54 8.39
C VAL A 14 15.76 7.53 7.67
N LYS A 15 15.66 8.82 7.98
CA LYS A 15 16.48 9.88 7.38
C LYS A 15 17.96 9.71 7.76
N ASP A 16 18.24 9.40 9.01
CA ASP A 16 19.61 9.25 9.53
C ASP A 16 20.31 8.00 8.95
N ASN A 17 19.53 6.96 8.62
CA ASN A 17 20.06 5.71 8.08
C ASN A 17 19.92 5.58 6.55
N ASN A 18 19.30 6.54 5.87
CA ASN A 18 19.12 6.54 4.42
C ASN A 18 19.24 7.92 3.84
N CYS A 19 20.45 8.27 3.37
CA CYS A 19 20.75 9.57 2.78
C CYS A 19 19.93 9.90 1.51
N PHE A 20 19.33 8.91 0.86
CA PHE A 20 18.45 9.12 -0.28
C PHE A 20 16.98 9.35 0.11
N TYR A 21 16.62 9.18 1.38
CA TYR A 21 15.28 9.41 1.87
C TYR A 21 15.02 10.90 2.07
N LYS A 22 14.27 11.49 1.16
CA LYS A 22 13.98 12.94 1.13
C LYS A 22 12.56 13.32 1.53
N TYR A 23 11.74 12.36 1.93
CA TYR A 23 10.34 12.60 2.23
C TYR A 23 10.18 13.14 3.66
N LYS A 24 9.30 14.15 3.82
CA LYS A 24 9.03 14.81 5.11
C LYS A 24 7.85 14.18 5.86
N THR A 25 7.10 13.32 5.20
CA THR A 25 5.92 12.67 5.74
C THR A 25 5.95 11.18 5.41
N PRO A 26 5.30 10.32 6.20
CA PRO A 26 5.24 8.89 5.91
C PRO A 26 4.42 8.55 4.66
N ASN A 27 3.58 9.48 4.19
CA ASN A 27 2.91 9.37 2.89
C ASN A 27 3.75 10.06 1.83
N TYR A 28 4.06 9.37 0.74
CA TYR A 28 4.87 9.95 -0.33
C TYR A 28 4.57 9.34 -1.69
N VAL A 29 5.05 10.01 -2.74
CA VAL A 29 4.91 9.59 -4.14
C VAL A 29 6.27 9.60 -4.80
N PHE A 30 6.52 8.60 -5.63
CA PHE A 30 7.66 8.60 -6.57
C PHE A 30 7.23 8.04 -7.93
N LYS A 31 8.01 8.36 -8.96
CA LYS A 31 7.82 7.83 -10.33
C LYS A 31 8.99 6.94 -10.70
N LYS A 32 8.70 5.83 -11.36
CA LYS A 32 9.71 4.96 -11.96
C LYS A 32 9.11 4.21 -13.14
N ASN A 33 9.85 4.16 -14.25
CA ASN A 33 9.51 3.39 -15.45
C ASN A 33 8.07 3.62 -15.98
N GLY A 34 7.60 4.88 -15.94
CA GLY A 34 6.26 5.22 -16.42
C GLY A 34 5.13 4.98 -15.41
N PHE A 35 5.43 4.45 -14.23
CA PHE A 35 4.46 4.23 -13.16
C PHE A 35 4.59 5.28 -12.06
N VAL A 36 3.47 5.57 -11.42
CA VAL A 36 3.41 6.34 -10.17
C VAL A 36 3.21 5.37 -9.01
N PHE A 37 4.06 5.51 -8.01
CA PHE A 37 4.00 4.74 -6.77
C PHE A 37 3.60 5.66 -5.63
N ILE A 38 2.53 5.30 -4.94
CA ILE A 38 2.04 6.01 -3.75
C ILE A 38 2.25 5.12 -2.53
N VAL A 39 2.94 5.63 -1.52
CA VAL A 39 3.09 4.93 -0.24
C VAL A 39 2.19 5.60 0.78
N LEU A 40 1.33 4.81 1.44
CA LEU A 40 0.37 5.27 2.43
C LEU A 40 0.67 4.70 3.81
N ASP A 41 0.68 5.60 4.78
CA ASP A 41 0.77 5.26 6.19
C ASP A 41 -0.62 5.16 6.82
N GLY A 42 -1.00 3.94 7.17
CA GLY A 42 -2.25 3.63 7.89
C GLY A 42 -2.04 3.29 9.36
N ALA A 43 -0.82 3.44 9.90
CA ALA A 43 -0.55 3.15 11.30
C ALA A 43 -1.18 4.18 12.24
N LYS A 44 -1.73 3.69 13.37
CA LYS A 44 -2.32 4.52 14.42
C LYS A 44 -1.27 4.82 15.50
N GLU A 45 -1.23 6.05 16.00
CA GLU A 45 -0.30 6.45 17.07
C GLU A 45 -0.94 6.38 18.46
N VAL A 46 -2.25 6.55 18.56
CA VAL A 46 -2.94 6.79 19.85
C VAL A 46 -3.76 5.59 20.31
N ILE A 47 -4.38 4.87 19.40
CA ILE A 47 -5.24 3.73 19.73
C ILE A 47 -4.51 2.45 19.36
N PRO A 48 -4.07 1.64 20.34
CA PRO A 48 -3.47 0.35 20.04
C PRO A 48 -4.49 -0.57 19.36
N GLY A 49 -4.03 -1.38 18.44
CA GLY A 49 -4.86 -2.35 17.73
C GLY A 49 -4.27 -2.74 16.38
N SER A 50 -4.70 -3.87 15.88
CA SER A 50 -4.24 -4.46 14.62
C SER A 50 -4.90 -3.85 13.37
N ASN A 51 -5.85 -2.93 13.53
CA ASN A 51 -6.51 -2.27 12.39
C ASN A 51 -5.70 -1.08 11.88
N GLY A 52 -5.65 -0.94 10.57
CA GLY A 52 -5.22 0.29 9.92
C GLY A 52 -6.28 1.40 10.00
N TYR A 53 -5.85 2.65 9.84
CA TYR A 53 -6.76 3.79 9.72
C TYR A 53 -6.14 4.89 8.88
N TYR A 54 -6.89 5.33 7.89
CA TYR A 54 -6.51 6.49 7.07
C TYR A 54 -7.32 7.70 7.50
N LYS A 55 -6.63 8.71 8.05
CA LYS A 55 -7.24 9.99 8.46
C LYS A 55 -7.82 10.70 7.22
N GLU A 56 -8.83 11.51 7.42
CA GLU A 56 -9.46 12.29 6.35
C GLU A 56 -8.44 13.11 5.53
N ASN A 57 -7.47 13.73 6.21
CA ASN A 57 -6.41 14.46 5.53
C ASN A 57 -5.51 13.57 4.65
N THR A 58 -5.28 12.32 5.06
CA THR A 58 -4.57 11.33 4.25
C THR A 58 -5.37 10.95 3.01
N LEU A 59 -6.68 10.75 3.16
CA LEU A 59 -7.57 10.44 2.05
C LEU A 59 -7.71 11.62 1.07
N LYS A 60 -7.85 12.84 1.56
CA LYS A 60 -7.84 14.07 0.73
C LYS A 60 -6.51 14.23 -0.02
N TRP A 61 -5.40 13.91 0.64
CA TRP A 61 -4.09 13.92 -0.01
C TRP A 61 -4.00 12.84 -1.09
N LEU A 62 -4.47 11.62 -0.83
CA LEU A 62 -4.52 10.54 -1.80
C LEU A 62 -5.34 10.94 -3.05
N ASP A 63 -6.56 11.42 -2.86
CA ASP A 63 -7.45 11.90 -3.92
C ASP A 63 -6.76 12.97 -4.79
N LYS A 64 -6.09 13.93 -4.15
CA LYS A 64 -5.30 14.95 -4.86
C LYS A 64 -4.15 14.36 -5.66
N GLN A 65 -3.45 13.33 -5.14
CA GLN A 65 -2.37 12.69 -5.90
C GLN A 65 -2.94 11.89 -7.08
N LEU A 66 -3.99 11.12 -6.89
CA LEU A 66 -4.63 10.37 -7.97
C LEU A 66 -5.14 11.28 -9.09
N THR A 67 -5.77 12.40 -8.74
CA THR A 67 -6.19 13.45 -9.70
C THR A 67 -4.98 14.04 -10.45
N LYS A 68 -3.90 14.36 -9.73
CA LYS A 68 -2.67 14.91 -10.33
C LYS A 68 -2.06 13.99 -11.37
N TYR A 69 -2.09 12.69 -11.10
CA TYR A 69 -1.49 11.65 -11.95
C TYR A 69 -2.52 10.86 -12.76
N LYS A 70 -3.67 11.45 -13.07
CA LYS A 70 -4.80 10.79 -13.74
C LYS A 70 -4.46 10.07 -15.06
N ASN A 71 -3.38 10.45 -15.73
CA ASN A 71 -2.93 9.83 -16.97
C ASN A 71 -1.79 8.83 -16.80
N ASP A 72 -1.33 8.61 -15.56
CA ASP A 72 -0.26 7.68 -15.25
C ASP A 72 -0.85 6.46 -14.49
N PRO A 73 -0.45 5.23 -14.77
CA PRO A 73 -0.85 4.08 -13.97
C PRO A 73 -0.26 4.17 -12.56
N VAL A 74 -1.12 4.00 -11.55
CA VAL A 74 -0.77 4.15 -10.13
C VAL A 74 -0.78 2.80 -9.43
N ILE A 75 0.28 2.53 -8.66
CA ILE A 75 0.38 1.41 -7.71
C ILE A 75 0.48 1.99 -6.30
N ILE A 76 -0.39 1.54 -5.39
CA ILE A 76 -0.41 1.99 -4.00
C ILE A 76 0.23 0.92 -3.13
N PHE A 77 1.20 1.31 -2.30
CA PHE A 77 1.78 0.50 -1.25
C PHE A 77 1.27 0.93 0.11
N GLN A 78 0.82 -0.02 0.90
CA GLN A 78 0.34 0.21 2.25
C GLN A 78 0.58 -1.03 3.12
N HIS A 79 0.50 -0.90 4.45
CA HIS A 79 0.66 -2.04 5.33
C HIS A 79 -0.64 -2.85 5.47
N PHE A 80 -1.76 -2.18 5.72
CA PHE A 80 -3.03 -2.83 6.02
C PHE A 80 -3.83 -3.08 4.74
N PRO A 81 -4.31 -4.31 4.48
CA PRO A 81 -5.17 -4.59 3.34
C PRO A 81 -6.55 -3.94 3.53
N VAL A 82 -7.13 -3.47 2.43
CA VAL A 82 -8.47 -2.88 2.40
C VAL A 82 -9.49 -3.86 1.81
N VAL A 83 -9.06 -4.62 0.80
CA VAL A 83 -9.86 -5.68 0.16
C VAL A 83 -9.10 -7.00 0.33
N MET A 84 -9.82 -8.02 0.78
CA MET A 84 -9.28 -9.36 1.07
C MET A 84 -10.26 -10.42 0.56
N ALA A 85 -9.73 -11.59 0.16
CA ALA A 85 -10.55 -12.73 -0.23
C ALA A 85 -11.42 -13.26 0.93
N LYS A 86 -10.90 -13.17 2.16
CA LYS A 86 -11.62 -13.47 3.40
C LYS A 86 -11.44 -12.30 4.35
N GLU A 87 -12.55 -11.67 4.72
CA GLU A 87 -12.55 -10.55 5.67
C GLU A 87 -12.11 -11.00 7.07
N ILE A 88 -11.15 -10.24 7.61
CA ILE A 88 -10.70 -10.38 8.99
C ILE A 88 -10.86 -8.99 9.66
N PRO A 89 -12.02 -8.71 10.28
CA PRO A 89 -12.35 -7.37 10.77
C PRO A 89 -11.32 -6.77 11.72
N SER A 90 -10.69 -7.60 12.55
CA SER A 90 -9.63 -7.17 13.49
C SER A 90 -8.32 -6.77 12.82
N HIS A 91 -8.12 -7.08 11.54
CA HIS A 91 -6.88 -6.85 10.80
C HIS A 91 -7.09 -6.04 9.51
N SER A 92 -8.28 -5.50 9.31
CA SER A 92 -8.63 -4.67 8.17
C SER A 92 -8.43 -3.17 8.47
N VAL A 93 -8.70 -2.34 7.49
CA VAL A 93 -8.73 -0.88 7.66
C VAL A 93 -10.07 -0.48 8.31
N TYR A 94 -10.01 0.27 9.40
CA TYR A 94 -11.19 0.86 10.02
C TYR A 94 -11.81 1.93 9.11
N LYS A 95 -13.13 1.89 8.92
CA LYS A 95 -13.86 2.76 7.97
C LYS A 95 -13.28 2.66 6.54
N LYS A 96 -13.05 1.43 6.08
CA LYS A 96 -12.47 1.16 4.77
C LYS A 96 -13.28 1.74 3.61
N GLU A 97 -14.57 1.94 3.80
CA GLU A 97 -15.48 2.53 2.80
C GLU A 97 -14.98 3.91 2.36
N ASN A 98 -14.55 4.75 3.30
CA ASN A 98 -14.02 6.08 2.98
C ASN A 98 -12.77 6.02 2.08
N TYR A 99 -11.94 5.00 2.26
CA TYR A 99 -10.78 4.75 1.40
C TYR A 99 -11.21 4.26 0.03
N LEU A 100 -12.14 3.30 -0.01
CA LEU A 100 -12.66 2.73 -1.24
C LEU A 100 -13.39 3.79 -2.08
N ASP A 101 -14.15 4.68 -1.45
CA ASP A 101 -14.78 5.82 -2.11
C ASP A 101 -13.78 6.74 -2.81
N VAL A 102 -12.56 6.86 -2.29
CA VAL A 102 -11.50 7.61 -2.97
C VAL A 102 -10.98 6.81 -4.15
N ILE A 103 -10.63 5.53 -3.97
CA ILE A 103 -10.08 4.71 -5.05
C ILE A 103 -11.07 4.57 -6.21
N ASP A 104 -12.33 4.33 -5.91
CA ASP A 104 -13.38 4.07 -6.93
C ASP A 104 -13.71 5.30 -7.82
N LYS A 105 -13.20 6.48 -7.46
CA LYS A 105 -13.32 7.69 -8.31
C LYS A 105 -12.21 7.82 -9.36
N HIS A 106 -11.21 6.94 -9.32
CA HIS A 106 -10.00 7.10 -10.12
C HIS A 106 -9.66 5.84 -10.91
N ASP A 107 -9.77 5.89 -12.23
CA ASP A 107 -9.49 4.76 -13.13
C ASP A 107 -8.00 4.47 -13.33
N ASN A 108 -7.13 5.31 -12.78
CA ASN A 108 -5.68 5.17 -12.94
C ASN A 108 -5.02 4.29 -11.85
N VAL A 109 -5.75 3.86 -10.84
CA VAL A 109 -5.22 2.90 -9.85
C VAL A 109 -5.31 1.49 -10.41
N ILE A 110 -4.15 0.87 -10.67
CA ILE A 110 -4.07 -0.48 -11.23
C ILE A 110 -3.89 -1.55 -10.15
N SER A 111 -3.24 -1.20 -9.03
CA SER A 111 -3.02 -2.14 -7.94
C SER A 111 -2.86 -1.46 -6.58
N VAL A 112 -3.29 -2.18 -5.54
CA VAL A 112 -3.00 -1.90 -4.13
C VAL A 112 -2.27 -3.09 -3.54
N VAL A 113 -1.04 -2.86 -3.07
CA VAL A 113 -0.18 -3.89 -2.48
C VAL A 113 -0.12 -3.69 -0.97
N ALA A 114 -0.42 -4.74 -0.22
CA ALA A 114 -0.45 -4.72 1.24
C ALA A 114 0.29 -5.91 1.86
N GLY A 115 0.60 -5.81 3.15
CA GLY A 115 1.14 -6.87 3.97
C GLY A 115 0.17 -7.26 5.09
N HIS A 116 0.64 -7.22 6.34
CA HIS A 116 -0.10 -7.35 7.61
C HIS A 116 -0.64 -8.75 7.93
N LEU A 117 -1.32 -9.39 6.99
CA LEU A 117 -1.95 -10.70 7.23
C LEU A 117 -0.98 -11.87 7.19
N HIS A 118 0.24 -11.65 6.74
CA HIS A 118 1.26 -12.69 6.55
C HIS A 118 0.81 -13.82 5.62
N THR A 119 -0.18 -13.56 4.77
CA THR A 119 -0.75 -14.56 3.84
C THR A 119 -0.69 -14.06 2.41
N ASN A 120 -0.55 -15.02 1.49
CA ASN A 120 -0.73 -14.76 0.08
C ASN A 120 -2.21 -14.55 -0.24
N GLY A 121 -2.55 -13.42 -0.85
CA GLY A 121 -3.91 -13.12 -1.24
C GLY A 121 -3.96 -12.20 -2.46
N GLU A 122 -4.95 -12.41 -3.30
CA GLU A 122 -5.17 -11.64 -4.52
C GLU A 122 -6.66 -11.52 -4.79
N VAL A 123 -7.14 -10.30 -4.97
CA VAL A 123 -8.56 -10.00 -5.25
C VAL A 123 -8.65 -8.89 -6.28
N MET A 124 -9.44 -9.09 -7.32
CA MET A 124 -9.82 -8.03 -8.24
C MET A 124 -11.12 -7.36 -7.75
N ARG A 125 -11.12 -6.04 -7.61
CA ARG A 125 -12.30 -5.26 -7.28
C ARG A 125 -12.32 -3.98 -8.12
N ASN A 126 -13.39 -3.75 -8.86
CA ASN A 126 -13.58 -2.56 -9.70
C ASN A 126 -12.36 -2.22 -10.59
N GLY A 127 -11.73 -3.26 -11.20
CA GLY A 127 -10.56 -3.08 -12.05
C GLY A 127 -9.23 -2.88 -11.31
N VAL A 128 -9.25 -2.78 -9.97
CA VAL A 128 -8.05 -2.65 -9.13
C VAL A 128 -7.63 -4.00 -8.58
N TYR A 129 -6.35 -4.35 -8.76
CA TYR A 129 -5.79 -5.61 -8.27
C TYR A 129 -5.23 -5.45 -6.85
N HIS A 130 -5.94 -5.98 -5.87
CA HIS A 130 -5.56 -5.98 -4.46
C HIS A 130 -4.70 -7.20 -4.14
N ILE A 131 -3.46 -6.96 -3.73
CA ILE A 131 -2.44 -7.98 -3.50
C ILE A 131 -2.01 -7.94 -2.04
N SER A 132 -2.07 -9.10 -1.36
CA SER A 132 -1.46 -9.29 -0.04
C SER A 132 -0.19 -10.13 -0.18
N SER A 133 0.89 -9.69 0.47
CA SER A 133 2.17 -10.41 0.49
C SER A 133 2.28 -11.31 1.72
N PRO A 134 2.84 -12.51 1.58
CA PRO A 134 3.23 -13.32 2.73
C PRO A 134 4.34 -12.65 3.56
N THR A 135 4.71 -13.27 4.66
CA THR A 135 5.78 -12.81 5.55
C THR A 135 7.09 -13.53 5.29
N LEU A 136 8.20 -12.83 5.51
CA LEU A 136 9.55 -13.42 5.54
C LEU A 136 9.88 -14.12 6.87
N ILE A 137 8.99 -14.04 7.89
CA ILE A 137 9.22 -14.65 9.20
C ILE A 137 8.77 -16.13 9.21
N GLY A 138 8.06 -16.60 8.19
CA GLY A 138 7.62 -17.99 8.06
C GLY A 138 8.76 -18.97 7.73
N GLU A 139 8.50 -20.26 7.88
CA GLU A 139 9.40 -21.34 7.44
C GLU A 139 8.69 -22.19 6.37
N PRO A 140 9.20 -22.21 5.14
CA PRO A 140 10.30 -21.39 4.62
C PRO A 140 9.92 -19.91 4.50
N PRO A 141 10.91 -18.97 4.58
CA PRO A 141 10.64 -17.56 4.32
C PRO A 141 10.22 -17.35 2.87
N VAL A 142 9.08 -16.68 2.67
CA VAL A 142 8.49 -16.50 1.32
C VAL A 142 8.29 -15.02 1.03
N TYR A 143 8.59 -14.60 -0.20
CA TYR A 143 8.28 -13.28 -0.70
C TYR A 143 7.52 -13.34 -2.02
N LYS A 144 6.84 -12.25 -2.36
CA LYS A 144 6.10 -12.13 -3.61
C LYS A 144 6.83 -11.20 -4.58
N VAL A 145 7.09 -11.69 -5.80
CA VAL A 145 7.53 -10.88 -6.92
C VAL A 145 6.30 -10.41 -7.68
N ILE A 146 6.20 -9.10 -7.92
CA ILE A 146 5.13 -8.48 -8.69
C ILE A 146 5.75 -7.91 -9.95
N THR A 147 5.37 -8.45 -11.10
CA THR A 147 5.84 -8.01 -12.41
C THR A 147 4.72 -7.25 -13.11
N VAL A 148 5.00 -6.03 -13.54
CA VAL A 148 4.05 -5.23 -14.32
C VAL A 148 4.56 -5.12 -15.75
N VAL A 149 3.76 -5.59 -16.69
CA VAL A 149 4.07 -5.56 -18.13
C VAL A 149 3.21 -4.52 -18.81
N THR A 150 3.84 -3.63 -19.56
CA THR A 150 3.17 -2.62 -20.36
C THR A 150 3.31 -2.95 -21.85
N THR A 151 2.19 -2.87 -22.56
CA THR A 151 2.16 -2.96 -24.03
C THR A 151 1.48 -1.70 -24.57
N LYS A 152 2.08 -1.08 -25.57
CA LYS A 152 1.52 0.16 -26.17
C LYS A 152 0.07 -0.06 -26.63
N GLY A 153 -0.84 0.79 -26.14
CA GLY A 153 -2.27 0.71 -26.48
C GLY A 153 -3.10 -0.25 -25.62
N PHE A 154 -2.50 -0.89 -24.62
CA PHE A 154 -3.18 -1.80 -23.69
C PHE A 154 -3.00 -1.37 -22.24
N SER A 155 -3.94 -1.75 -21.39
CA SER A 155 -3.79 -1.61 -19.93
C SER A 155 -2.63 -2.45 -19.43
N PRO A 156 -1.90 -1.99 -18.39
CA PRO A 156 -0.83 -2.78 -17.78
C PRO A 156 -1.36 -4.12 -17.25
N MET A 157 -0.60 -5.19 -17.48
CA MET A 157 -0.87 -6.51 -16.93
C MET A 157 0.02 -6.75 -15.70
N ILE A 158 -0.54 -7.36 -14.66
CA ILE A 158 0.17 -7.66 -13.41
C ILE A 158 0.26 -9.17 -13.26
N TYR A 159 1.47 -9.66 -13.04
CA TYR A 159 1.77 -11.05 -12.72
C TYR A 159 2.40 -11.13 -11.34
N THR A 160 2.06 -12.16 -10.59
CA THR A 160 2.63 -12.41 -9.27
C THR A 160 3.26 -13.79 -9.21
N GLU A 161 4.36 -13.91 -8.49
CA GLU A 161 5.06 -15.18 -8.26
C GLU A 161 5.51 -15.22 -6.80
N LEU A 162 5.32 -16.36 -6.14
CA LEU A 162 5.90 -16.61 -4.82
C LEU A 162 7.29 -17.22 -4.98
N LYS A 163 8.24 -16.72 -4.18
CA LYS A 163 9.60 -17.26 -4.11
C LYS A 163 9.99 -17.49 -2.67
N GLU A 164 10.66 -18.61 -2.45
CA GLU A 164 11.33 -18.90 -1.19
C GLU A 164 12.70 -18.22 -1.15
N VAL A 165 13.08 -17.77 0.04
CA VAL A 165 14.44 -17.29 0.29
C VAL A 165 15.33 -18.52 0.45
N GLN A 166 16.33 -18.65 -0.40
CA GLN A 166 17.33 -19.70 -0.33
C GLN A 166 18.42 -19.36 0.69
#